data_9767024001e3e5ee2c69e15a7af9c45e
#
_entry.id   9767024001e3e5ee2c69e15a7af9c45e
#
_cell.length_a   1.000
_cell.length_b   1.000
_cell.length_c   1.000
_cell.angle_alpha   90.00
_cell.angle_beta   90.00
_cell.angle_gamma   90.00
#
_symmetry.space_group_name_H-M   'P 1'
#
loop_
_entity.id
_entity.type
_entity.pdbx_description
1 polymer ?
#
loop_
_entity_poly.entity_id
_entity_poly.type
_entity_poly.pdbx_seq_one_letter_code
_entity_poly.pdbx_strand_id
1 'polypeptide(L)'
;LEASISVDGPGYQEIVYEATGIQTYEVNFHGIGGHACGMFGKVANPLHAAARAIAKIGDFQVPKEPMTTFAVTNFHAGSFESVHAIVPTAQIRFNFRSNSQEELEKLRDRIFAAIEEACKEETDRWGKDTITYDVKHICDVNAGGQDCHAPIVEAAMAASKYIGGQEPKLGNGGSTNCNRALEAGIPAVCLGMGADYDSKAHTLNEQFKVEDAYKGCQLTLLLALLCAGTEIADSVIE
;
A
#
# COMPACT_ATOMS: atom_id res chain seq x y z
N LEU A 1 20.14 -7.40 -13.91
CA LEU A 1 20.18 -6.20 -13.08
C LEU A 1 20.85 -6.58 -11.79
N GLU A 2 21.95 -5.92 -11.45
CA GLU A 2 22.78 -6.26 -10.29
C GLU A 2 22.34 -5.49 -9.03
N ALA A 3 21.82 -4.27 -9.22
CA ALA A 3 21.22 -3.47 -8.15
C ALA A 3 20.17 -2.51 -8.70
N SER A 4 19.36 -1.93 -7.81
CA SER A 4 18.36 -0.93 -8.15
C SER A 4 18.42 0.23 -7.16
N ILE A 5 18.43 1.45 -7.68
CA ILE A 5 18.36 2.68 -6.90
C ILE A 5 17.10 3.43 -7.32
N SER A 6 16.16 3.58 -6.41
CA SER A 6 14.99 4.43 -6.60
C SER A 6 15.24 5.79 -5.95
N VAL A 7 14.59 6.82 -6.47
CA VAL A 7 14.62 8.17 -5.89
C VAL A 7 13.18 8.64 -5.72
N ASP A 8 12.76 8.86 -4.48
CA ASP A 8 11.39 9.24 -4.17
C ASP A 8 11.32 10.05 -2.86
N GLY A 9 10.54 11.11 -2.89
CA GLY A 9 10.30 11.97 -1.73
C GLY A 9 11.47 12.87 -1.32
N PRO A 10 11.29 13.64 -0.24
CA PRO A 10 12.35 14.44 0.38
C PRO A 10 13.25 13.60 1.30
N GLY A 11 14.35 14.18 1.79
CA GLY A 11 15.16 13.58 2.84
C GLY A 11 16.29 12.68 2.35
N TYR A 12 17.33 13.24 1.73
CA TYR A 12 18.51 12.49 1.27
C TYR A 12 19.30 11.78 2.40
N GLN A 13 18.94 12.02 3.65
CA GLN A 13 19.56 11.40 4.84
C GLN A 13 18.76 10.22 5.39
N GLU A 14 17.72 9.79 4.71
CA GLU A 14 17.00 8.56 5.02
C GLU A 14 17.20 7.56 3.89
N ILE A 15 17.71 6.39 4.24
CA ILE A 15 17.95 5.29 3.29
C ILE A 15 16.88 4.24 3.52
N VAL A 16 15.93 4.13 2.61
CA VAL A 16 14.88 3.09 2.67
C VAL A 16 15.43 1.82 2.04
N TYR A 17 15.46 0.75 2.83
CA TYR A 17 16.01 -0.56 2.45
C TYR A 17 14.98 -1.69 2.52
N GLU A 18 13.80 -1.38 3.04
CA GLU A 18 12.64 -2.26 3.06
C GLU A 18 11.52 -1.68 2.21
N ALA A 19 10.66 -2.53 1.71
CA ALA A 19 9.54 -2.18 0.86
C ALA A 19 8.22 -2.58 1.51
N THR A 20 7.37 -1.61 1.78
CA THR A 20 6.02 -1.86 2.26
C THR A 20 5.15 -2.42 1.12
N GLY A 21 4.63 -3.63 1.32
CA GLY A 21 3.64 -4.19 0.42
C GLY A 21 2.32 -3.45 0.52
N ILE A 22 1.62 -3.33 -0.60
CA ILE A 22 0.29 -2.73 -0.67
C ILE A 22 -0.62 -3.55 -1.56
N GLN A 23 -1.82 -3.84 -1.07
CA GLN A 23 -2.90 -4.40 -1.89
C GLN A 23 -4.12 -3.48 -1.83
N THR A 24 -4.74 -3.26 -2.99
CA THR A 24 -5.93 -2.43 -3.14
C THR A 24 -6.98 -3.16 -3.96
N TYR A 25 -8.19 -3.21 -3.42
CA TYR A 25 -9.30 -3.92 -4.03
C TYR A 25 -10.54 -3.04 -4.12
N GLU A 26 -11.34 -3.33 -5.14
CA GLU A 26 -12.73 -2.91 -5.28
C GLU A 26 -13.59 -4.17 -5.21
N VAL A 27 -14.62 -4.15 -4.39
CA VAL A 27 -15.60 -5.23 -4.25
C VAL A 27 -16.97 -4.68 -4.57
N ASN A 28 -17.64 -5.30 -5.53
CA ASN A 28 -18.99 -4.97 -5.95
C ASN A 28 -19.93 -6.06 -5.44
N PHE A 29 -20.89 -5.67 -4.61
CA PHE A 29 -21.95 -6.55 -4.10
C PHE A 29 -23.16 -6.44 -5.02
N HIS A 30 -23.79 -7.57 -5.32
CA HIS A 30 -24.93 -7.68 -6.22
C HIS A 30 -26.12 -8.34 -5.57
N GLY A 31 -27.30 -7.88 -5.91
CA GLY A 31 -28.59 -8.45 -5.51
C GLY A 31 -29.69 -8.05 -6.49
N ILE A 32 -30.91 -8.45 -6.21
CA ILE A 32 -32.04 -8.18 -7.13
C ILE A 32 -32.44 -6.71 -7.09
N GLY A 33 -32.46 -6.09 -5.91
CA GLY A 33 -32.99 -4.74 -5.72
C GLY A 33 -34.51 -4.70 -5.78
N GLY A 34 -35.08 -3.48 -5.78
CA GLY A 34 -36.49 -3.26 -5.98
C GLY A 34 -37.13 -2.25 -5.03
N HIS A 35 -38.47 -2.15 -5.01
CA HIS A 35 -39.20 -1.20 -4.19
C HIS A 35 -39.02 -1.51 -2.69
N ALA A 36 -38.57 -0.54 -1.89
CA ALA A 36 -38.19 -0.76 -0.50
C ALA A 36 -39.31 -1.40 0.36
N CYS A 37 -40.56 -0.95 0.19
CA CYS A 37 -41.70 -1.55 0.89
C CYS A 37 -42.16 -2.84 0.24
N GLY A 38 -42.36 -2.86 -1.08
CA GLY A 38 -42.94 -4.02 -1.80
C GLY A 38 -42.04 -5.27 -1.82
N MET A 39 -40.71 -5.06 -1.75
CA MET A 39 -39.72 -6.12 -1.73
C MET A 39 -39.12 -6.39 -0.33
N PHE A 40 -39.61 -5.69 0.70
CA PHE A 40 -39.17 -5.93 2.06
C PHE A 40 -39.45 -7.39 2.48
N GLY A 41 -38.48 -8.06 3.05
CA GLY A 41 -38.58 -9.47 3.44
C GLY A 41 -38.58 -10.47 2.28
N LYS A 42 -38.41 -10.03 1.04
CA LYS A 42 -38.39 -10.87 -0.17
C LYS A 42 -37.02 -10.93 -0.84
N VAL A 43 -36.20 -9.90 -0.68
CA VAL A 43 -34.87 -9.82 -1.29
C VAL A 43 -33.85 -9.34 -0.26
N ALA A 44 -32.63 -9.86 -0.35
CA ALA A 44 -31.48 -9.37 0.39
C ALA A 44 -30.99 -8.04 -0.19
N ASN A 45 -30.29 -7.25 0.63
CA ASN A 45 -29.86 -5.90 0.26
C ASN A 45 -28.33 -5.81 0.17
N PRO A 46 -27.77 -5.61 -1.02
CA PRO A 46 -26.31 -5.47 -1.20
C PRO A 46 -25.67 -4.36 -0.36
N LEU A 47 -26.39 -3.26 -0.12
CA LEU A 47 -25.91 -2.18 0.75
C LEU A 47 -25.75 -2.66 2.20
N HIS A 48 -26.68 -3.47 2.71
CA HIS A 48 -26.57 -4.03 4.06
C HIS A 48 -25.41 -5.03 4.15
N ALA A 49 -25.21 -5.87 3.13
CA ALA A 49 -24.07 -6.79 3.09
C ALA A 49 -22.74 -6.01 3.11
N ALA A 50 -22.61 -4.97 2.28
CA ALA A 50 -21.43 -4.12 2.25
C ALA A 50 -21.19 -3.40 3.60
N ALA A 51 -22.25 -2.88 4.23
CA ALA A 51 -22.14 -2.22 5.54
C ALA A 51 -21.70 -3.19 6.63
N ARG A 52 -22.20 -4.44 6.64
CA ARG A 52 -21.73 -5.51 7.56
C ARG A 52 -20.27 -5.83 7.35
N ALA A 53 -19.84 -5.95 6.07
CA ALA A 53 -18.43 -6.19 5.73
C ALA A 53 -17.54 -5.06 6.25
N ILE A 54 -17.92 -3.81 6.04
CA ILE A 54 -17.18 -2.63 6.54
C ILE A 54 -17.07 -2.65 8.05
N ALA A 55 -18.17 -2.94 8.78
CA ALA A 55 -18.16 -2.99 10.23
C ALA A 55 -17.21 -4.08 10.75
N LYS A 56 -17.27 -5.29 10.18
CA LYS A 56 -16.37 -6.40 10.54
C LYS A 56 -14.90 -6.05 10.27
N ILE A 57 -14.60 -5.48 9.11
CA ILE A 57 -13.24 -5.08 8.75
C ILE A 57 -12.74 -3.97 9.68
N GLY A 58 -13.60 -3.00 10.01
CA GLY A 58 -13.26 -1.89 10.89
C GLY A 58 -12.83 -2.29 12.30
N ASP A 59 -13.30 -3.44 12.77
CA ASP A 59 -12.97 -3.99 14.10
C ASP A 59 -11.67 -4.82 14.12
N PHE A 60 -10.99 -4.99 13.00
CA PHE A 60 -9.78 -5.79 12.95
C PHE A 60 -8.67 -5.17 13.79
N GLN A 61 -7.96 -6.03 14.51
CA GLN A 61 -6.69 -5.69 15.15
C GLN A 61 -5.55 -6.24 14.30
N VAL A 62 -4.56 -5.40 14.08
CA VAL A 62 -3.35 -5.71 13.30
C VAL A 62 -2.10 -5.41 14.10
N PRO A 63 -0.98 -6.09 13.84
CA PRO A 63 0.27 -5.84 14.53
C PRO A 63 0.80 -4.42 14.23
N LYS A 64 1.53 -3.85 15.20
CA LYS A 64 2.31 -2.63 14.99
C LYS A 64 3.67 -2.96 14.37
N GLU A 65 4.21 -4.13 14.73
CA GLU A 65 5.45 -4.68 14.23
C GLU A 65 5.23 -6.15 13.81
N PRO A 66 5.47 -6.50 12.56
CA PRO A 66 5.78 -5.60 11.46
C PRO A 66 4.63 -4.63 11.18
N MET A 67 4.96 -3.38 10.78
CA MET A 67 3.94 -2.36 10.49
C MET A 67 2.88 -2.93 9.55
N THR A 68 1.63 -2.91 10.02
CA THR A 68 0.48 -3.40 9.25
C THR A 68 -0.67 -2.43 9.42
N THR A 69 -1.29 -2.03 8.32
CA THR A 69 -2.39 -1.07 8.31
C THR A 69 -3.44 -1.45 7.30
N PHE A 70 -4.67 -0.98 7.51
CA PHE A 70 -5.76 -1.12 6.55
C PHE A 70 -6.72 0.07 6.62
N ALA A 71 -7.43 0.30 5.53
CA ALA A 71 -8.54 1.26 5.50
C ALA A 71 -9.56 0.86 4.45
N VAL A 72 -10.84 0.94 4.80
CA VAL A 72 -11.93 1.03 3.82
C VAL A 72 -12.04 2.51 3.43
N THR A 73 -11.78 2.80 2.17
CA THR A 73 -11.56 4.18 1.69
C THR A 73 -12.72 4.72 0.87
N ASN A 74 -13.60 3.84 0.40
CA ASN A 74 -14.76 4.26 -0.39
C ASN A 74 -15.92 3.30 -0.14
N PHE A 75 -17.13 3.87 -0.09
CA PHE A 75 -18.39 3.14 -0.06
C PHE A 75 -19.39 3.88 -0.92
N HIS A 76 -19.95 3.19 -1.90
CA HIS A 76 -20.94 3.73 -2.80
C HIS A 76 -22.12 2.77 -2.98
N ALA A 77 -23.35 3.28 -2.86
CA ALA A 77 -24.58 2.51 -3.12
C ALA A 77 -25.74 3.45 -3.42
N GLY A 78 -26.50 3.13 -4.46
CA GLY A 78 -27.69 3.90 -4.85
C GLY A 78 -27.38 5.29 -5.40
N SER A 79 -28.41 6.14 -5.40
CA SER A 79 -28.30 7.56 -5.77
C SER A 79 -29.06 8.41 -4.75
N PHE A 80 -28.76 9.71 -4.70
CA PHE A 80 -29.44 10.65 -3.80
C PHE A 80 -30.95 10.73 -4.02
N GLU A 81 -31.40 10.53 -5.26
CA GLU A 81 -32.81 10.61 -5.63
C GLU A 81 -33.60 9.32 -5.33
N SER A 82 -32.90 8.20 -5.18
CA SER A 82 -33.51 6.87 -5.07
C SER A 82 -33.68 6.43 -3.62
N VAL A 83 -34.47 7.14 -2.82
CA VAL A 83 -34.68 6.88 -1.39
C VAL A 83 -35.69 5.77 -1.08
N HIS A 84 -36.47 5.31 -2.06
CA HIS A 84 -37.52 4.31 -1.90
C HIS A 84 -37.16 2.94 -2.51
N ALA A 85 -35.90 2.70 -2.83
CA ALA A 85 -35.43 1.48 -3.47
C ALA A 85 -34.44 0.70 -2.61
N ILE A 86 -34.56 -0.63 -2.62
CA ILE A 86 -33.46 -1.53 -2.30
C ILE A 86 -32.51 -1.50 -3.51
N VAL A 87 -31.27 -1.10 -3.30
CA VAL A 87 -30.30 -0.98 -4.39
C VAL A 87 -29.88 -2.36 -4.90
N PRO A 88 -29.69 -2.53 -6.24
CA PRO A 88 -29.23 -3.80 -6.79
C PRO A 88 -27.71 -4.00 -6.63
N THR A 89 -26.96 -2.92 -6.36
CA THR A 89 -25.51 -2.97 -6.23
C THR A 89 -25.02 -2.08 -5.10
N ALA A 90 -23.93 -2.48 -4.47
CA ALA A 90 -23.12 -1.64 -3.58
C ALA A 90 -21.64 -1.93 -3.84
N GLN A 91 -20.78 -0.94 -3.64
CA GLN A 91 -19.36 -1.03 -3.90
C GLN A 91 -18.57 -0.53 -2.70
N ILE A 92 -17.51 -1.23 -2.36
CA ILE A 92 -16.50 -0.75 -1.42
C ILE A 92 -15.12 -0.78 -2.07
N ARG A 93 -14.24 0.13 -1.63
CA ARG A 93 -12.81 0.06 -1.92
C ARG A 93 -12.04 0.09 -0.62
N PHE A 94 -11.01 -0.71 -0.58
CA PHE A 94 -10.11 -0.77 0.57
C PHE A 94 -8.69 -1.03 0.13
N ASN A 95 -7.75 -0.59 0.96
CA ASN A 95 -6.35 -0.94 0.82
C ASN A 95 -5.81 -1.38 2.17
N PHE A 96 -4.77 -2.18 2.13
CA PHE A 96 -4.01 -2.58 3.29
C PHE A 96 -2.53 -2.70 2.94
N ARG A 97 -1.70 -2.49 3.94
CA ARG A 97 -0.25 -2.44 3.79
C ARG A 97 0.41 -3.21 4.91
N SER A 98 1.56 -3.80 4.61
CA SER A 98 2.43 -4.39 5.62
C SER A 98 3.88 -4.41 5.16
N ASN A 99 4.80 -4.35 6.12
CA ASN A 99 6.23 -4.62 5.88
C ASN A 99 6.54 -6.14 5.87
N SER A 100 5.53 -6.98 6.14
CA SER A 100 5.60 -8.43 6.06
C SER A 100 4.65 -8.97 5.01
N GLN A 101 5.17 -9.75 4.09
CA GLN A 101 4.35 -10.43 3.07
C GLN A 101 3.35 -11.40 3.72
N GLU A 102 3.77 -12.12 4.75
CA GLU A 102 2.92 -13.05 5.49
C GLU A 102 1.72 -12.33 6.15
N GLU A 103 1.97 -11.19 6.81
CA GLU A 103 0.89 -10.40 7.43
C GLU A 103 -0.03 -9.76 6.39
N LEU A 104 0.52 -9.38 5.23
CA LEU A 104 -0.27 -8.86 4.11
C LEU A 104 -1.27 -9.93 3.62
N GLU A 105 -0.79 -11.16 3.43
CA GLU A 105 -1.62 -12.29 2.99
C GLU A 105 -2.66 -12.70 4.04
N LYS A 106 -2.27 -12.79 5.31
CA LYS A 106 -3.21 -13.05 6.42
C LYS A 106 -4.32 -12.01 6.49
N LEU A 107 -3.97 -10.74 6.32
CA LEU A 107 -4.96 -9.67 6.38
C LEU A 107 -5.90 -9.70 5.17
N ARG A 108 -5.38 -9.98 3.98
CA ARG A 108 -6.19 -10.23 2.78
C ARG A 108 -7.24 -11.32 3.03
N ASP A 109 -6.79 -12.47 3.53
CA ASP A 109 -7.66 -13.62 3.72
C ASP A 109 -8.73 -13.34 4.78
N ARG A 110 -8.39 -12.63 5.85
CA ARG A 110 -9.33 -12.17 6.87
C ARG A 110 -10.37 -11.20 6.31
N ILE A 111 -9.97 -10.26 5.46
CA ILE A 111 -10.86 -9.29 4.82
C ILE A 111 -11.88 -10.03 3.93
N PHE A 112 -11.41 -10.94 3.07
CA PHE A 112 -12.30 -11.69 2.20
C PHE A 112 -13.23 -12.64 2.97
N ALA A 113 -12.76 -13.26 4.04
CA ALA A 113 -13.63 -14.05 4.94
C ALA A 113 -14.73 -13.19 5.57
N ALA A 114 -14.43 -11.97 6.00
CA ALA A 114 -15.43 -11.04 6.54
C ALA A 114 -16.46 -10.60 5.48
N ILE A 115 -16.04 -10.41 4.23
CA ILE A 115 -16.92 -10.10 3.11
C ILE A 115 -17.87 -11.28 2.83
N GLU A 116 -17.35 -12.49 2.75
CA GLU A 116 -18.13 -13.70 2.53
C GLU A 116 -19.16 -13.93 3.65
N GLU A 117 -18.72 -13.80 4.91
CA GLU A 117 -19.60 -13.89 6.07
C GLU A 117 -20.71 -12.84 6.04
N ALA A 118 -20.39 -11.59 5.69
CA ALA A 118 -21.37 -10.51 5.58
C ALA A 118 -22.42 -10.78 4.50
N CYS A 119 -22.01 -11.31 3.35
CA CYS A 119 -22.92 -11.75 2.29
C CYS A 119 -23.84 -12.87 2.76
N LYS A 120 -23.27 -13.86 3.46
CA LYS A 120 -24.02 -14.98 4.03
C LYS A 120 -25.03 -14.52 5.08
N GLU A 121 -24.64 -13.68 6.03
CA GLU A 121 -25.54 -13.13 7.06
C GLU A 121 -26.73 -12.38 6.45
N GLU A 122 -26.51 -11.57 5.43
CA GLU A 122 -27.58 -10.83 4.77
C GLU A 122 -28.50 -11.76 3.97
N THR A 123 -27.94 -12.76 3.29
CA THR A 123 -28.72 -13.80 2.58
C THR A 123 -29.57 -14.62 3.55
N ASP A 124 -28.97 -15.13 4.62
CA ASP A 124 -29.65 -15.97 5.61
C ASP A 124 -30.80 -15.23 6.31
N ARG A 125 -30.64 -13.92 6.55
CA ARG A 125 -31.65 -13.07 7.16
C ARG A 125 -32.98 -13.07 6.37
N TRP A 126 -32.90 -13.09 5.04
CA TRP A 126 -34.06 -12.95 4.15
C TRP A 126 -34.52 -14.28 3.56
N GLY A 127 -33.66 -15.28 3.54
CA GLY A 127 -33.97 -16.68 3.18
C GLY A 127 -34.41 -16.91 1.74
N LYS A 128 -34.14 -15.96 0.81
CA LYS A 128 -34.69 -16.05 -0.56
C LYS A 128 -33.73 -15.67 -1.65
N ASP A 129 -32.74 -14.80 -1.40
CA ASP A 129 -31.82 -14.34 -2.42
C ASP A 129 -30.39 -14.44 -1.94
N THR A 130 -29.54 -14.71 -2.89
CA THR A 130 -28.12 -14.79 -2.65
C THR A 130 -27.50 -13.45 -3.01
N ILE A 131 -26.85 -12.80 -2.04
CA ILE A 131 -25.92 -11.74 -2.33
C ILE A 131 -24.69 -12.39 -2.94
N THR A 132 -24.31 -11.93 -4.11
CA THR A 132 -23.05 -12.29 -4.75
C THR A 132 -22.12 -11.10 -4.75
N TYR A 133 -20.83 -11.31 -4.95
CA TYR A 133 -19.87 -10.24 -5.15
C TYR A 133 -18.83 -10.61 -6.18
N ASP A 134 -18.28 -9.60 -6.84
CA ASP A 134 -17.07 -9.71 -7.64
C ASP A 134 -15.97 -8.81 -7.06
N VAL A 135 -14.75 -9.16 -7.39
CA VAL A 135 -13.54 -8.51 -6.89
C VAL A 135 -12.73 -7.98 -8.06
N LYS A 136 -12.41 -6.70 -8.02
CA LYS A 136 -11.44 -6.10 -8.93
C LYS A 136 -10.16 -5.78 -8.16
N HIS A 137 -9.07 -6.37 -8.58
CA HIS A 137 -7.75 -6.09 -8.07
C HIS A 137 -7.22 -4.81 -8.73
N ILE A 138 -6.93 -3.79 -7.93
CA ILE A 138 -6.49 -2.48 -8.42
C ILE A 138 -4.98 -2.34 -8.34
N CYS A 139 -4.39 -2.75 -7.20
CA CYS A 139 -2.96 -2.66 -6.96
C CYS A 139 -2.50 -3.88 -6.16
N ASP A 140 -1.37 -4.43 -6.58
CA ASP A 140 -0.70 -5.53 -5.89
C ASP A 140 0.82 -5.31 -5.95
N VAL A 141 1.38 -4.96 -4.82
CA VAL A 141 2.82 -4.77 -4.64
C VAL A 141 3.21 -5.53 -3.40
N ASN A 142 4.07 -6.53 -3.54
CA ASN A 142 4.51 -7.34 -2.42
C ASN A 142 5.41 -6.56 -1.47
N ALA A 143 5.37 -6.93 -0.19
CA ALA A 143 6.38 -6.52 0.76
C ALA A 143 7.72 -7.18 0.40
N GLY A 144 8.79 -6.46 0.66
CA GLY A 144 10.13 -6.97 0.43
C GLY A 144 11.11 -6.33 1.40
N GLY A 145 12.28 -6.91 1.52
CA GLY A 145 13.32 -6.36 2.37
C GLY A 145 14.65 -7.05 2.10
N GLN A 146 15.69 -6.47 2.63
CA GLN A 146 17.04 -7.01 2.61
C GLN A 146 17.68 -6.75 3.97
N ASP A 147 18.86 -7.33 4.20
CA ASP A 147 19.64 -7.07 5.40
C ASP A 147 20.01 -5.59 5.47
N CYS A 148 19.81 -4.95 6.61
CA CYS A 148 20.24 -3.57 6.84
C CYS A 148 21.76 -3.36 6.70
N HIS A 149 22.53 -4.46 6.76
CA HIS A 149 23.96 -4.51 6.49
C HIS A 149 24.31 -4.99 5.08
N ALA A 150 23.33 -5.09 4.18
CA ALA A 150 23.62 -5.41 2.78
C ALA A 150 24.57 -4.37 2.18
N PRO A 151 25.51 -4.78 1.30
CA PRO A 151 26.55 -3.88 0.77
C PRO A 151 26.02 -2.58 0.18
N ILE A 152 24.90 -2.64 -0.56
CA ILE A 152 24.28 -1.43 -1.14
C ILE A 152 23.72 -0.49 -0.06
N VAL A 153 23.19 -1.03 1.05
CA VAL A 153 22.66 -0.24 2.17
C VAL A 153 23.80 0.47 2.89
N GLU A 154 24.87 -0.25 3.23
CA GLU A 154 26.06 0.34 3.87
C GLU A 154 26.72 1.38 2.98
N ALA A 155 26.83 1.12 1.67
CA ALA A 155 27.35 2.09 0.71
C ALA A 155 26.47 3.34 0.64
N ALA A 156 25.14 3.20 0.62
CA ALA A 156 24.21 4.32 0.61
C ALA A 156 24.30 5.15 1.91
N MET A 157 24.42 4.49 3.06
CA MET A 157 24.63 5.16 4.35
C MET A 157 25.95 5.94 4.38
N ALA A 158 27.04 5.33 3.93
CA ALA A 158 28.34 5.98 3.86
C ALA A 158 28.35 7.19 2.91
N ALA A 159 27.76 7.04 1.71
CA ALA A 159 27.63 8.11 0.73
C ALA A 159 26.76 9.26 1.24
N SER A 160 25.62 8.96 1.87
CA SER A 160 24.73 9.97 2.47
C SER A 160 25.44 10.76 3.58
N LYS A 161 26.17 10.07 4.45
CA LYS A 161 26.98 10.69 5.50
C LYS A 161 28.05 11.61 4.92
N TYR A 162 28.76 11.17 3.87
CA TYR A 162 29.78 11.95 3.19
C TYR A 162 29.22 13.25 2.60
N ILE A 163 28.06 13.19 1.94
CA ILE A 163 27.43 14.34 1.29
C ILE A 163 26.75 15.26 2.31
N GLY A 164 26.07 14.68 3.29
CA GLY A 164 25.26 15.41 4.27
C GLY A 164 26.02 15.91 5.51
N GLY A 165 27.17 15.31 5.80
CA GLY A 165 27.96 15.62 7.00
C GLY A 165 27.30 15.19 8.33
N GLN A 166 26.20 14.44 8.28
CA GLN A 166 25.48 13.94 9.44
C GLN A 166 25.25 12.43 9.29
N GLU A 167 24.98 11.75 10.39
CA GLU A 167 24.65 10.34 10.38
C GLU A 167 23.27 10.14 9.75
N PRO A 168 23.17 9.41 8.62
CA PRO A 168 21.89 9.11 8.01
C PRO A 168 21.10 8.09 8.83
N LYS A 169 19.80 7.98 8.55
CA LYS A 169 18.89 7.03 9.19
C LYS A 169 18.52 5.93 8.21
N LEU A 170 18.35 4.72 8.73
CA LEU A 170 17.65 3.67 8.02
C LEU A 170 16.15 3.91 8.11
N GLY A 171 15.49 3.92 6.95
CA GLY A 171 14.06 4.03 6.81
C GLY A 171 13.45 2.67 6.47
N ASN A 172 12.35 2.36 7.13
CA ASN A 172 11.51 1.22 6.79
C ASN A 172 10.15 1.76 6.35
N GLY A 173 9.81 1.59 5.13
CA GLY A 173 8.46 1.89 4.69
C GLY A 173 8.37 2.88 3.54
N GLY A 174 7.42 2.61 2.71
CA GLY A 174 7.13 3.27 1.47
C GLY A 174 6.95 2.24 0.37
N SER A 175 5.94 2.42 -0.46
CA SER A 175 5.79 1.66 -1.69
C SER A 175 6.46 2.46 -2.79
N THR A 176 7.64 2.03 -3.20
CA THR A 176 8.44 2.66 -4.24
C THR A 176 8.80 1.65 -5.32
N ASN A 177 9.47 2.08 -6.37
CA ASN A 177 9.93 1.16 -7.42
C ASN A 177 10.93 0.11 -6.89
N CYS A 178 11.56 0.33 -5.73
CA CYS A 178 12.40 -0.66 -5.07
C CYS A 178 11.66 -1.94 -4.69
N ASN A 179 10.34 -1.89 -4.43
CA ASN A 179 9.54 -3.06 -4.09
C ASN A 179 9.74 -4.20 -5.11
N ARG A 180 9.74 -3.87 -6.39
CA ARG A 180 9.87 -4.88 -7.45
C ARG A 180 11.27 -5.48 -7.55
N ALA A 181 12.29 -4.69 -7.25
CA ALA A 181 13.66 -5.18 -7.21
C ALA A 181 13.86 -6.11 -6.00
N LEU A 182 13.43 -5.68 -4.82
CA LEU A 182 13.52 -6.47 -3.58
C LEU A 182 12.70 -7.76 -3.66
N GLU A 183 11.50 -7.72 -4.25
CA GLU A 183 10.68 -8.91 -4.53
C GLU A 183 11.41 -9.92 -5.42
N ALA A 184 12.19 -9.43 -6.38
CA ALA A 184 12.99 -10.26 -7.27
C ALA A 184 14.34 -10.72 -6.65
N GLY A 185 14.61 -10.39 -5.39
CA GLY A 185 15.89 -10.68 -4.73
C GLY A 185 17.05 -9.81 -5.23
N ILE A 186 16.77 -8.69 -5.89
CA ILE A 186 17.77 -7.75 -6.40
C ILE A 186 18.04 -6.71 -5.30
N PRO A 187 19.31 -6.50 -4.89
CA PRO A 187 19.65 -5.46 -3.93
C PRO A 187 19.12 -4.10 -4.35
N ALA A 188 18.42 -3.40 -3.45
CA ALA A 188 17.80 -2.12 -3.81
C ALA A 188 17.69 -1.17 -2.62
N VAL A 189 17.80 0.12 -2.89
CA VAL A 189 17.52 1.18 -1.91
C VAL A 189 16.70 2.30 -2.56
N CYS A 190 15.87 2.95 -1.74
CA CYS A 190 15.24 4.19 -2.15
C CYS A 190 15.86 5.36 -1.39
N LEU A 191 16.23 6.40 -2.15
CA LEU A 191 16.87 7.63 -1.68
C LEU A 191 15.89 8.78 -1.82
N GLY A 192 15.90 9.70 -0.87
CA GLY A 192 15.16 10.96 -0.99
C GLY A 192 15.99 12.05 -1.70
N MET A 193 15.31 13.09 -2.12
CA MET A 193 15.90 14.26 -2.75
C MET A 193 15.83 15.50 -1.86
N GLY A 194 16.96 16.18 -1.69
CA GLY A 194 17.01 17.43 -0.94
C GLY A 194 16.88 17.26 0.58
N ALA A 195 16.64 18.34 1.26
CA ALA A 195 16.44 18.36 2.71
C ALA A 195 15.16 17.59 3.12
N ASP A 196 15.10 17.21 4.38
CA ASP A 196 13.89 16.67 4.98
C ASP A 196 12.89 17.81 5.27
N TYR A 197 11.65 17.64 4.78
CA TYR A 197 10.56 18.59 5.03
C TYR A 197 9.20 17.92 4.77
N ASP A 198 8.14 18.48 5.31
CA ASP A 198 6.77 18.07 4.98
C ASP A 198 6.40 18.52 3.56
N SER A 199 6.52 17.60 2.62
CA SER A 199 6.18 17.83 1.21
C SER A 199 4.69 17.93 0.94
N LYS A 200 3.83 17.57 1.90
CA LYS A 200 2.37 17.44 1.75
C LYS A 200 1.99 16.54 0.58
N ALA A 201 2.75 15.47 0.38
CA ALA A 201 2.58 14.53 -0.71
C ALA A 201 1.12 14.06 -0.84
N HIS A 202 0.65 13.88 -2.08
CA HIS A 202 -0.72 13.47 -2.43
C HIS A 202 -1.81 14.49 -2.06
N THR A 203 -1.47 15.75 -1.84
CA THR A 203 -2.44 16.84 -1.63
C THR A 203 -2.32 17.91 -2.70
N LEU A 204 -3.35 18.77 -2.82
CA LEU A 204 -3.30 19.94 -3.71
C LEU A 204 -2.25 20.99 -3.30
N ASN A 205 -1.69 20.86 -2.11
CA ASN A 205 -0.64 21.72 -1.57
C ASN A 205 0.73 21.04 -1.60
N GLU A 206 0.88 19.96 -2.36
CA GLU A 206 2.16 19.29 -2.53
C GLU A 206 3.21 20.26 -3.05
N GLN A 207 4.40 20.20 -2.46
CA GLN A 207 5.48 21.14 -2.76
C GLN A 207 6.81 20.41 -2.85
N PHE A 208 7.69 20.92 -3.70
CA PHE A 208 9.08 20.52 -3.81
C PHE A 208 9.98 21.71 -3.46
N LYS A 209 10.91 21.51 -2.52
CA LYS A 209 11.93 22.50 -2.18
C LYS A 209 13.20 22.22 -2.99
N VAL A 210 13.60 23.20 -3.77
CA VAL A 210 14.81 23.11 -4.61
C VAL A 210 16.09 23.17 -3.76
N GLU A 211 16.00 23.75 -2.54
CA GLU A 211 17.11 23.83 -1.61
C GLU A 211 17.65 22.42 -1.30
N ASP A 212 18.97 22.27 -1.41
CA ASP A 212 19.69 21.00 -1.21
C ASP A 212 19.29 19.83 -2.14
N ALA A 213 18.42 20.04 -3.13
CA ALA A 213 18.05 18.99 -4.08
C ALA A 213 19.26 18.41 -4.84
N TYR A 214 20.28 19.22 -5.07
CA TYR A 214 21.54 18.77 -5.69
C TYR A 214 22.26 17.70 -4.86
N LYS A 215 22.09 17.67 -3.53
CA LYS A 215 22.68 16.64 -2.66
C LYS A 215 22.08 15.26 -2.93
N GLY A 216 20.75 15.19 -3.16
CA GLY A 216 20.11 13.95 -3.59
C GLY A 216 20.64 13.44 -4.93
N CYS A 217 20.85 14.34 -5.89
CA CYS A 217 21.46 13.99 -7.17
C CYS A 217 22.92 13.50 -6.99
N GLN A 218 23.71 14.17 -6.16
CA GLN A 218 25.08 13.75 -5.85
C GLN A 218 25.12 12.39 -5.15
N LEU A 219 24.21 12.14 -4.19
CA LEU A 219 24.10 10.87 -3.51
C LEU A 219 23.78 9.75 -4.49
N THR A 220 22.76 9.95 -5.33
CA THR A 220 22.35 8.96 -6.32
C THR A 220 23.51 8.63 -7.30
N LEU A 221 24.19 9.64 -7.80
CA LEU A 221 25.34 9.45 -8.69
C LEU A 221 26.49 8.71 -7.99
N LEU A 222 26.84 9.13 -6.77
CA LEU A 222 27.91 8.49 -6.01
C LEU A 222 27.60 7.03 -5.73
N LEU A 223 26.38 6.72 -5.31
CA LEU A 223 25.95 5.34 -5.06
C LEU A 223 25.97 4.50 -6.36
N ALA A 224 25.50 5.06 -7.47
CA ALA A 224 25.55 4.38 -8.77
C ALA A 224 26.98 4.02 -9.17
N LEU A 225 27.95 4.93 -8.96
CA LEU A 225 29.37 4.68 -9.23
C LEU A 225 29.95 3.62 -8.28
N LEU A 226 29.57 3.62 -6.99
CA LEU A 226 29.99 2.60 -6.04
C LEU A 226 29.44 1.22 -6.42
N CYS A 227 28.21 1.13 -6.88
CA CYS A 227 27.61 -0.13 -7.32
C CYS A 227 28.20 -0.64 -8.65
N ALA A 228 28.50 0.24 -9.58
CA ALA A 228 29.06 -0.14 -10.88
C ALA A 228 30.56 -0.46 -10.84
N GLY A 229 31.26 0.02 -9.80
CA GLY A 229 32.70 0.07 -9.80
C GLY A 229 33.26 1.14 -10.75
N THR A 230 34.54 1.42 -10.64
CA THR A 230 35.25 2.41 -11.47
C THR A 230 36.65 1.88 -11.76
N GLU A 231 37.43 2.59 -12.63
CA GLU A 231 38.85 2.23 -12.91
C GLU A 231 39.74 2.23 -11.64
N ILE A 232 39.30 2.90 -10.57
CA ILE A 232 40.07 3.09 -9.34
C ILE A 232 39.46 2.42 -8.09
N ALA A 233 38.28 1.84 -8.22
CA ALA A 233 37.59 1.18 -7.12
C ALA A 233 36.67 0.07 -7.65
N ASP A 234 36.70 -1.09 -6.99
CA ASP A 234 35.85 -2.23 -7.30
C ASP A 234 34.37 -1.93 -6.93
N SER A 235 33.45 -2.68 -7.52
CA SER A 235 32.04 -2.65 -7.17
C SER A 235 31.82 -3.06 -5.71
N VAL A 236 30.92 -2.40 -5.01
CA VAL A 236 30.56 -2.75 -3.61
C VAL A 236 29.50 -3.87 -3.51
N ILE A 237 28.93 -4.29 -4.64
CA ILE A 237 27.87 -5.32 -4.71
C ILE A 237 28.33 -6.64 -5.34
N GLU A 238 29.58 -6.75 -5.77
CA GLU A 238 30.21 -7.98 -6.28
C GLU A 238 30.67 -8.93 -5.18
#